data_196b04cc0d70ec23f629348df7cf13cf
#
_entry.id   196b04cc0d70ec23f629348df7cf13cf
#
_cell.length_a   1.000
_cell.length_b   1.000
_cell.length_c   1.000
_cell.angle_alpha   90.00
_cell.angle_beta   90.00
_cell.angle_gamma   90.00
#
_symmetry.space_group_name_H-M   'P 1'
#
loop_
_entity.id
_entity.type
_entity.pdbx_description
1 polymer ?
#
loop_
_entity_poly.entity_id
_entity_poly.type
_entity_poly.pdbx_seq_one_letter_code
_entity_poly.pdbx_strand_id
1 'polypeptide(L)'
;MPMKNPPHPGSVVLSECIEPLGITITQAAQALGVTRTTLSVLVNGKRGISPEMAIRLSQVFGGSVESWITQQAQYDLAQIPAGRIRLKRLAVA
;
A
#
# COMPACT_ATOMS: atom_id res chain seq x y z
N MET A 1 -11.55 2.23 -14.21
CA MET A 1 -12.37 1.54 -13.24
C MET A 1 -11.50 0.98 -12.12
N PRO A 2 -11.94 1.13 -10.88
CA PRO A 2 -11.19 0.53 -9.80
C PRO A 2 -11.25 -1.00 -9.90
N MET A 3 -10.20 -1.66 -9.50
CA MET A 3 -10.16 -3.11 -9.45
C MET A 3 -11.15 -3.59 -8.39
N LYS A 4 -11.90 -4.65 -8.71
CA LYS A 4 -12.86 -5.23 -7.79
C LYS A 4 -12.17 -5.83 -6.55
N ASN A 5 -11.04 -6.49 -6.76
CA ASN A 5 -10.24 -7.09 -5.69
C ASN A 5 -8.78 -6.71 -5.87
N PRO A 6 -8.42 -5.46 -5.55
CA PRO A 6 -7.03 -5.04 -5.71
C PRO A 6 -6.12 -5.80 -4.75
N PRO A 7 -4.89 -6.10 -5.16
CA PRO A 7 -3.93 -6.74 -4.24
C PRO A 7 -3.57 -5.80 -3.10
N HIS A 8 -3.19 -6.37 -1.97
CA HIS A 8 -2.64 -5.56 -0.88
C HIS A 8 -1.35 -4.89 -1.38
N PRO A 9 -1.18 -3.57 -1.14
CA PRO A 9 0.01 -2.87 -1.64
C PRO A 9 1.33 -3.48 -1.17
N GLY A 10 1.34 -4.09 0.01
CA GLY A 10 2.52 -4.79 0.50
C GLY A 10 2.96 -5.93 -0.40
N SER A 11 2.01 -6.65 -1.02
CA SER A 11 2.35 -7.70 -1.97
C SER A 11 2.94 -7.13 -3.25
N VAL A 12 2.54 -5.94 -3.65
CA VAL A 12 3.11 -5.23 -4.79
C VAL A 12 4.55 -4.83 -4.51
N VAL A 13 4.82 -4.33 -3.29
CA VAL A 13 6.19 -4.01 -2.87
C VAL A 13 7.06 -5.27 -2.99
N LEU A 14 6.58 -6.40 -2.52
CA LEU A 14 7.35 -7.65 -2.59
C LEU A 14 7.58 -8.09 -4.02
N SER A 15 6.51 -8.22 -4.81
CA SER A 15 6.58 -8.83 -6.13
C SER A 15 7.17 -7.92 -7.20
N GLU A 16 7.02 -6.61 -7.07
CA GLU A 16 7.45 -5.68 -8.12
C GLU A 16 8.66 -4.84 -7.74
N CYS A 17 8.99 -4.76 -6.46
CA CYS A 17 10.12 -3.95 -6.01
C CYS A 17 11.27 -4.79 -5.46
N ILE A 18 10.97 -5.76 -4.62
CA ILE A 18 12.00 -6.54 -3.91
C ILE A 18 12.46 -7.75 -4.72
N GLU A 19 11.52 -8.58 -5.16
CA GLU A 19 11.86 -9.80 -5.89
C GLU A 19 12.62 -9.55 -7.19
N PRO A 20 12.22 -8.57 -8.03
CA PRO A 20 12.95 -8.32 -9.27
C PRO A 20 14.40 -7.90 -9.06
N LEU A 21 14.72 -7.27 -7.94
CA LEU A 21 16.08 -6.87 -7.62
C LEU A 21 16.91 -8.01 -7.01
N GLY A 22 16.26 -9.12 -6.66
CA GLY A 22 16.96 -10.24 -6.03
C GLY A 22 17.50 -9.94 -4.64
N ILE A 23 16.93 -8.94 -3.94
CA ILE A 23 17.39 -8.56 -2.61
C ILE A 23 16.52 -9.21 -1.54
N THR A 24 17.05 -9.25 -0.33
CA THR A 24 16.31 -9.79 0.82
C THR A 24 15.43 -8.72 1.46
N ILE A 25 14.50 -9.16 2.32
CA ILE A 25 13.69 -8.23 3.12
C ILE A 25 14.59 -7.34 3.98
N THR A 26 15.64 -7.92 4.55
CA THR A 26 16.60 -7.16 5.37
C THR A 26 17.28 -6.07 4.56
N GLN A 27 17.74 -6.39 3.36
CA GLN A 27 18.38 -5.40 2.49
C GLN A 27 17.41 -4.30 2.08
N ALA A 28 16.18 -4.67 1.73
CA ALA A 28 15.16 -3.69 1.36
C ALA A 28 14.81 -2.78 2.54
N ALA A 29 14.68 -3.34 3.75
CA ALA A 29 14.40 -2.56 4.95
C ALA A 29 15.52 -1.54 5.23
N GLN A 30 16.77 -1.98 5.07
CA GLN A 30 17.92 -1.08 5.22
C GLN A 30 17.86 0.07 4.23
N ALA A 31 17.56 -0.23 2.97
CA ALA A 31 17.45 0.80 1.94
C ALA A 31 16.31 1.80 2.25
N LEU A 32 15.20 1.30 2.77
CA LEU A 32 14.06 2.13 3.13
C LEU A 32 14.24 2.88 4.46
N GLY A 33 15.26 2.53 5.22
CA GLY A 33 15.50 3.14 6.53
C GLY A 33 14.50 2.73 7.59
N VAL A 34 13.98 1.50 7.49
CA VAL A 34 13.02 0.95 8.47
C VAL A 34 13.55 -0.37 9.00
N THR A 35 12.93 -0.88 10.06
CA THR A 35 13.32 -2.18 10.59
C THR A 35 12.82 -3.29 9.69
N ARG A 36 13.49 -4.46 9.76
CA ARG A 36 13.06 -5.63 9.02
C ARG A 36 11.64 -6.03 9.40
N THR A 37 11.31 -5.94 10.68
CA THR A 37 9.96 -6.25 11.18
C THR A 37 8.91 -5.34 10.55
N THR A 38 9.19 -4.05 10.48
CA THR A 38 8.27 -3.09 9.85
C THR A 38 7.98 -3.47 8.40
N LEU A 39 9.02 -3.79 7.63
CA LEU A 39 8.82 -4.17 6.23
C LEU A 39 8.15 -5.55 6.12
N SER A 40 8.53 -6.49 6.97
CA SER A 40 7.96 -7.84 6.95
C SER A 40 6.44 -7.82 7.17
N VAL A 41 5.95 -7.04 8.15
CA VAL A 41 4.50 -6.96 8.38
C VAL A 41 3.78 -6.27 7.22
N LEU A 42 4.43 -5.32 6.56
CA LEU A 42 3.87 -4.67 5.38
C LEU A 42 3.70 -5.65 4.21
N VAL A 43 4.77 -6.37 3.85
CA VAL A 43 4.73 -7.28 2.70
C VAL A 43 3.85 -8.51 2.95
N ASN A 44 3.59 -8.84 4.21
CA ASN A 44 2.67 -9.91 4.58
C ASN A 44 1.21 -9.42 4.70
N GLY A 45 0.94 -8.19 4.35
CA GLY A 45 -0.42 -7.66 4.32
C GLY A 45 -1.01 -7.33 5.68
N LYS A 46 -0.19 -7.27 6.72
CA LYS A 46 -0.66 -7.01 8.09
C LYS A 46 -0.61 -5.53 8.48
N ARG A 47 -0.10 -4.70 7.61
CA ARG A 47 0.00 -3.26 7.80
C ARG A 47 -0.19 -2.57 6.45
N GLY A 48 -0.82 -1.40 6.45
CA GLY A 48 -0.96 -0.59 5.25
C GLY A 48 0.24 0.31 5.01
N ILE A 49 0.29 0.90 3.83
CA ILE A 49 1.29 1.89 3.47
C ILE A 49 0.85 3.25 4.04
N SER A 50 1.64 3.77 4.97
CA SER A 50 1.44 5.12 5.50
C SER A 50 1.99 6.16 4.53
N PRO A 51 1.61 7.44 4.67
CA PRO A 51 2.22 8.50 3.87
C PRO A 51 3.74 8.52 3.96
N GLU A 52 4.30 8.31 5.15
CA GLU A 52 5.75 8.26 5.32
C GLU A 52 6.36 7.08 4.56
N MET A 53 5.74 5.90 4.64
CA MET A 53 6.22 4.74 3.91
C MET A 53 6.13 4.97 2.40
N ALA A 54 5.07 5.63 1.92
CA ALA A 54 4.92 5.96 0.52
C ALA A 54 6.07 6.85 0.02
N ILE A 55 6.50 7.80 0.83
CA ILE A 55 7.65 8.64 0.51
C ILE A 55 8.91 7.80 0.40
N ARG A 56 9.15 6.91 1.36
CA ARG A 56 10.33 6.04 1.37
C ARG A 56 10.34 5.12 0.16
N LEU A 57 9.21 4.51 -0.16
CA LEU A 57 9.09 3.61 -1.32
C LEU A 57 9.36 4.35 -2.62
N SER A 58 8.82 5.56 -2.76
CA SER A 58 9.05 6.38 -3.94
C SER A 58 10.52 6.72 -4.12
N GLN A 59 11.22 7.06 -3.05
CA GLN A 59 12.63 7.42 -3.10
C GLN A 59 13.54 6.24 -3.44
N VAL A 60 13.22 5.05 -2.95
CA VAL A 60 14.08 3.87 -3.10
C VAL A 60 13.75 3.08 -4.35
N PHE A 61 12.47 2.85 -4.62
CA PHE A 61 12.05 1.99 -5.72
C PHE A 61 11.43 2.75 -6.88
N GLY A 62 11.15 4.03 -6.72
CA GLY A 62 10.50 4.82 -7.75
C GLY A 62 8.99 4.82 -7.64
N GLY A 63 8.34 5.35 -8.67
CA GLY A 63 6.92 5.61 -8.64
C GLY A 63 6.61 6.90 -7.89
N SER A 64 5.38 7.36 -7.97
CA SER A 64 4.98 8.57 -7.25
C SER A 64 4.49 8.22 -5.85
N VAL A 65 4.64 9.15 -4.93
CA VAL A 65 4.08 9.00 -3.57
C VAL A 65 2.58 8.80 -3.65
N GLU A 66 1.91 9.56 -4.52
CA GLU A 66 0.46 9.48 -4.70
C GLU A 66 0.01 8.11 -5.20
N SER A 67 0.80 7.49 -6.07
CA SER A 67 0.50 6.14 -6.57
C SER A 67 0.45 5.13 -5.44
N TRP A 68 1.41 5.17 -4.53
CA TRP A 68 1.43 4.25 -3.38
C TRP A 68 0.25 4.48 -2.46
N ILE A 69 -0.08 5.75 -2.21
CA ILE A 69 -1.23 6.10 -1.36
C ILE A 69 -2.54 5.68 -2.01
N THR A 70 -2.67 5.88 -3.33
CA THR A 70 -3.86 5.49 -4.07
C THR A 70 -4.07 3.98 -4.04
N GLN A 71 -3.02 3.20 -4.20
CA GLN A 71 -3.12 1.74 -4.10
C GLN A 71 -3.64 1.30 -2.73
N GLN A 72 -3.14 1.93 -1.67
CA GLN A 72 -3.59 1.61 -0.32
C GLN A 72 -5.06 2.00 -0.13
N ALA A 73 -5.45 3.17 -0.62
CA ALA A 73 -6.83 3.63 -0.50
C ALA A 73 -7.80 2.71 -1.26
N GLN A 74 -7.41 2.28 -2.45
CA GLN A 74 -8.24 1.36 -3.24
C GLN A 74 -8.39 0.01 -2.54
N TYR A 75 -7.31 -0.49 -1.96
CA TYR A 75 -7.36 -1.74 -1.21
C TYR A 75 -8.29 -1.60 0.00
N ASP A 76 -8.09 -0.55 0.78
CA ASP A 76 -8.89 -0.31 1.98
C ASP A 76 -10.38 -0.17 1.64
N LEU A 77 -10.68 0.57 0.58
CA LEU A 77 -12.05 0.77 0.14
C LEU A 77 -12.70 -0.55 -0.27
N ALA A 78 -11.95 -1.42 -0.94
CA ALA A 78 -12.45 -2.72 -1.38
C ALA A 78 -12.79 -3.67 -0.22
N GLN A 79 -12.20 -3.44 0.98
CA GLN A 79 -12.50 -4.24 2.16
C GLN A 79 -13.81 -3.84 2.82
N ILE A 80 -14.38 -2.69 2.47
CA ILE A 80 -15.60 -2.18 3.10
C ILE A 80 -16.79 -2.55 2.22
N PRO A 81 -17.80 -3.26 2.79
CA PRO A 81 -19.01 -3.55 2.03
C PRO A 81 -19.88 -2.29 1.92
N ALA A 82 -19.58 -1.47 0.93
CA ALA A 82 -20.19 -0.15 0.77
C ALA A 82 -21.72 -0.20 0.72
N GLY A 83 -22.30 -1.32 0.25
CA GLY A 83 -23.74 -1.48 0.21
C GLY A 83 -24.42 -1.54 1.59
N ARG A 84 -23.64 -1.74 2.66
CA ARG A 84 -24.17 -1.69 4.03
C ARG A 84 -24.33 -0.28 4.53
N ILE A 85 -23.63 0.69 3.91
CA ILE A 85 -23.71 2.08 4.32
C ILE A 85 -24.77 2.74 3.44
N ARG A 86 -25.94 3.00 4.04
CA ARG A 86 -27.07 3.58 3.33
C ARG A 86 -27.52 4.82 4.08
N LEU A 87 -26.90 5.92 3.75
CA LEU A 87 -27.21 7.18 4.38
C LEU A 87 -28.00 8.06 3.43
N LYS A 88 -28.83 8.91 4.01
CA LYS A 88 -29.64 9.82 3.25
C LYS A 88 -28.85 11.09 2.97
N ARG A 89 -28.81 11.50 1.70
CA ARG A 89 -28.19 12.75 1.33
C ARG A 89 -28.98 13.91 1.91
N LEU A 90 -28.30 14.85 2.55
CA LEU A 90 -28.92 16.10 2.93
C LEU A 90 -29.07 16.97 1.70
N ALA A 91 -30.23 17.66 1.62
CA ALA A 91 -30.45 18.60 0.53
C ALA A 91 -29.49 19.77 0.68
N VAL A 92 -28.92 20.18 -0.44
CA VAL A 92 -28.05 21.35 -0.50
C VAL A 92 -28.83 22.44 -1.23
N ALA A 93 -28.91 23.60 -0.59
CA ALA A 93 -29.62 24.72 -1.18
C ALA A 93 -28.92 25.23 -2.48
#